data_49916cdb255c5f0cb3629333e7d7980e
#
_entry.id   49916cdb255c5f0cb3629333e7d7980e
#
_cell.length_a   1.000
_cell.length_b   1.000
_cell.length_c   1.000
_cell.angle_alpha   90.00
_cell.angle_beta   90.00
_cell.angle_gamma   90.00
#
_symmetry.space_group_name_H-M   'P 1'
#
loop_
_entity.id
_entity.type
_entity.pdbx_description
1 polymer ?
#
loop_
_entity_poly.entity_id
_entity_poly.type
_entity_poly.pdbx_seq_one_letter_code
_entity_poly.pdbx_strand_id
1 'polypeptide(L)'
;HIDFNTLGLLIGMMIIVNITAETGLFNFLAIWAAQKVKAQPMKLLLALATLTAVCSAFLDNVTTVLLTVPVTFSITAQLKVDVKPFLMAQIMASNIGGTATLVGDPPNIMIGSAVGLSFMDFIVNLAPVSIVIFIVTVFILEALYGKSLHTTPELQAQVMKLNPRKQITD
;
A
#
# COMPACT_ATOMS: atom_id res chain seq x y z
N HIS A 1 28.71 -15.38 2.22
CA HIS A 1 27.83 -16.55 2.38
C HIS A 1 26.45 -16.21 1.81
N ILE A 2 25.94 -17.06 0.93
CA ILE A 2 24.56 -16.94 0.40
C ILE A 2 23.62 -17.58 1.42
N ASP A 3 22.63 -16.83 1.91
CA ASP A 3 21.60 -17.37 2.79
C ASP A 3 20.45 -17.96 1.97
N PHE A 4 20.47 -19.29 1.82
CA PHE A 4 19.46 -20.03 1.06
C PHE A 4 18.07 -19.98 1.70
N ASN A 5 17.95 -19.78 3.03
CA ASN A 5 16.67 -19.63 3.71
C ASN A 5 16.02 -18.33 3.30
N THR A 6 16.77 -17.23 3.33
CA THR A 6 16.30 -15.91 2.86
C THR A 6 15.90 -15.96 1.38
N LEU A 7 16.71 -16.60 0.52
CA LEU A 7 16.37 -16.75 -0.90
C LEU A 7 15.09 -17.57 -1.11
N GLY A 8 14.95 -18.68 -0.42
CA GLY A 8 13.77 -19.54 -0.50
C GLY A 8 12.50 -18.83 -0.09
N LEU A 9 12.57 -18.05 1.00
CA LEU A 9 11.44 -17.27 1.51
C LEU A 9 11.05 -16.14 0.53
N LEU A 10 12.02 -15.41 0.00
CA LEU A 10 11.78 -14.35 -0.99
C LEU A 10 11.14 -14.92 -2.28
N ILE A 11 11.68 -16.01 -2.82
CA ILE A 11 11.12 -16.65 -4.02
C ILE A 11 9.68 -17.13 -3.76
N GLY A 12 9.43 -17.79 -2.64
CA GLY A 12 8.10 -18.26 -2.26
C GLY A 12 7.10 -17.10 -2.13
N MET A 13 7.50 -16.01 -1.48
CA MET A 13 6.70 -14.80 -1.38
C MET A 13 6.39 -14.19 -2.75
N MET A 14 7.39 -14.04 -3.61
CA MET A 14 7.19 -13.48 -4.95
C MET A 14 6.21 -14.31 -5.79
N ILE A 15 6.25 -15.63 -5.69
CA ILE A 15 5.29 -16.52 -6.37
C ILE A 15 3.86 -16.28 -5.86
N ILE A 16 3.65 -16.28 -4.54
CA ILE A 16 2.34 -16.09 -3.92
C ILE A 16 1.79 -14.70 -4.30
N VAL A 17 2.61 -13.67 -4.22
CA VAL A 17 2.21 -12.30 -4.54
C VAL A 17 1.85 -12.16 -6.01
N ASN A 18 2.63 -12.77 -6.92
CA ASN A 18 2.35 -12.71 -8.35
C ASN A 18 1.01 -13.39 -8.69
N ILE A 19 0.74 -14.56 -8.13
CA ILE A 19 -0.55 -15.24 -8.27
C ILE A 19 -1.69 -14.37 -7.73
N THR A 20 -1.50 -13.78 -6.55
CA THR A 20 -2.51 -12.90 -5.93
C THR A 20 -2.74 -11.63 -6.77
N ALA A 21 -1.69 -11.09 -7.39
CA ALA A 21 -1.78 -9.94 -8.27
C ALA A 21 -2.69 -10.19 -9.49
N GLU A 22 -2.56 -11.37 -10.10
CA GLU A 22 -3.35 -11.78 -11.28
C GLU A 22 -4.85 -11.92 -10.96
N THR A 23 -5.22 -12.18 -9.70
CA THR A 23 -6.63 -12.25 -9.28
C THR A 23 -7.36 -10.91 -9.30
N GLY A 24 -6.66 -9.78 -9.47
CA GLY A 24 -7.24 -8.44 -9.41
C GLY A 24 -7.60 -7.97 -8.00
N LEU A 25 -7.16 -8.68 -6.95
CA LEU A 25 -7.46 -8.34 -5.56
C LEU A 25 -7.08 -6.91 -5.20
N PHE A 26 -5.93 -6.42 -5.66
CA PHE A 26 -5.47 -5.05 -5.35
C PHE A 26 -6.32 -4.00 -6.03
N ASN A 27 -6.80 -4.25 -7.26
CA ASN A 27 -7.74 -3.40 -7.96
C ASN A 27 -9.08 -3.33 -7.20
N PHE A 28 -9.56 -4.48 -6.76
CA PHE A 28 -10.77 -4.56 -5.94
C PHE A 28 -10.62 -3.73 -4.65
N LEU A 29 -9.54 -3.95 -3.89
CA LEU A 29 -9.30 -3.26 -2.62
C LEU A 29 -9.17 -1.74 -2.78
N ALA A 30 -8.48 -1.28 -3.82
CA ALA A 30 -8.31 0.15 -4.07
C ALA A 30 -9.62 0.83 -4.48
N ILE A 31 -10.42 0.21 -5.36
CA ILE A 31 -11.74 0.74 -5.74
C ILE A 31 -12.70 0.70 -4.55
N TRP A 32 -12.70 -0.38 -3.78
CA TRP A 32 -13.50 -0.49 -2.56
C TRP A 32 -13.13 0.60 -1.54
N ALA A 33 -11.83 0.84 -1.31
CA ALA A 33 -11.35 1.90 -0.44
C ALA A 33 -11.81 3.28 -0.94
N ALA A 34 -11.70 3.54 -2.27
CA ALA A 34 -12.16 4.77 -2.88
C ALA A 34 -13.66 5.01 -2.65
N GLN A 35 -14.47 3.98 -2.80
CA GLN A 35 -15.92 4.06 -2.56
C GLN A 35 -16.25 4.30 -1.09
N LYS A 36 -15.55 3.64 -0.16
CA LYS A 36 -15.74 3.84 1.29
C LYS A 36 -15.54 5.29 1.71
N VAL A 37 -14.60 5.99 1.10
CA VAL A 37 -14.32 7.40 1.38
C VAL A 37 -15.07 8.36 0.43
N LYS A 38 -16.06 7.84 -0.33
CA LYS A 38 -16.88 8.59 -1.30
C LYS A 38 -16.04 9.35 -2.33
N ALA A 39 -14.90 8.77 -2.70
CA ALA A 39 -13.93 9.34 -3.63
C ALA A 39 -13.52 10.80 -3.32
N GLN A 40 -13.57 11.22 -2.05
CA GLN A 40 -13.05 12.52 -1.62
C GLN A 40 -11.53 12.51 -1.72
N PRO A 41 -10.88 13.44 -2.47
CA PRO A 41 -9.47 13.30 -2.84
C PRO A 41 -8.53 13.12 -1.67
N MET A 42 -8.65 13.93 -0.62
CA MET A 42 -7.77 13.82 0.55
C MET A 42 -8.00 12.51 1.32
N LYS A 43 -9.26 12.15 1.55
CA LYS A 43 -9.59 10.88 2.20
C LYS A 43 -9.18 9.67 1.36
N LEU A 44 -9.27 9.80 0.03
CA LEU A 44 -8.80 8.78 -0.90
C LEU A 44 -7.28 8.59 -0.80
N LEU A 45 -6.51 9.70 -0.76
CA LEU A 45 -5.07 9.65 -0.57
C LEU A 45 -4.72 8.89 0.72
N LEU A 46 -5.36 9.23 1.83
CA LEU A 46 -5.13 8.56 3.12
C LEU A 46 -5.56 7.09 3.09
N ALA A 47 -6.69 6.78 2.46
CA ALA A 47 -7.18 5.41 2.34
C ALA A 47 -6.24 4.53 1.50
N LEU A 48 -5.75 5.05 0.37
CA LEU A 48 -4.79 4.33 -0.48
C LEU A 48 -3.43 4.21 0.21
N ALA A 49 -2.96 5.23 0.92
CA ALA A 49 -1.74 5.14 1.72
C ALA A 49 -1.86 4.08 2.82
N THR A 50 -2.99 4.07 3.55
CA THR A 50 -3.24 3.06 4.60
C THR A 50 -3.31 1.65 4.00
N LEU A 51 -4.03 1.47 2.89
CA LEU A 51 -4.09 0.19 2.19
C LEU A 51 -2.69 -0.27 1.78
N THR A 52 -1.89 0.63 1.20
CA THR A 52 -0.52 0.34 0.78
C THR A 52 0.36 -0.04 1.97
N ALA A 53 0.29 0.67 3.10
CA ALA A 53 1.05 0.34 4.30
C ALA A 53 0.68 -1.04 4.85
N VAL A 54 -0.62 -1.35 4.94
CA VAL A 54 -1.09 -2.67 5.42
C VAL A 54 -0.65 -3.79 4.47
N CYS A 55 -0.82 -3.61 3.17
CA CYS A 55 -0.38 -4.61 2.20
C CYS A 55 1.14 -4.83 2.27
N SER A 56 1.92 -3.75 2.37
CA SER A 56 3.37 -3.81 2.43
C SER A 56 3.92 -4.44 3.71
N ALA A 57 3.14 -4.49 4.78
CA ALA A 57 3.53 -5.22 5.98
C ALA A 57 3.56 -6.75 5.78
N PHE A 58 2.85 -7.27 4.76
CA PHE A 58 2.77 -8.69 4.43
C PHE A 58 3.38 -9.05 3.08
N LEU A 59 3.56 -8.05 2.21
CA LEU A 59 4.20 -8.15 0.91
C LEU A 59 5.43 -7.25 0.91
N ASP A 60 6.34 -7.44 -0.03
CA ASP A 60 7.43 -6.49 -0.15
C ASP A 60 6.94 -5.10 -0.63
N ASN A 61 7.68 -4.08 -0.22
CA ASN A 61 7.33 -2.68 -0.47
C ASN A 61 7.29 -2.33 -1.96
N VAL A 62 8.18 -2.90 -2.77
CA VAL A 62 8.28 -2.64 -4.21
C VAL A 62 7.07 -3.22 -4.94
N THR A 63 6.78 -4.50 -4.70
CA THR A 63 5.64 -5.19 -5.32
C THR A 63 4.33 -4.53 -4.93
N THR A 64 4.16 -4.14 -3.67
CA THR A 64 2.95 -3.45 -3.21
C THR A 64 2.71 -2.15 -3.97
N VAL A 65 3.77 -1.34 -4.20
CA VAL A 65 3.66 -0.10 -5.00
C VAL A 65 3.33 -0.42 -6.45
N LEU A 66 4.02 -1.38 -7.07
CA LEU A 66 3.76 -1.79 -8.46
C LEU A 66 2.31 -2.24 -8.69
N LEU A 67 1.68 -2.86 -7.70
CA LEU A 67 0.30 -3.33 -7.79
C LEU A 67 -0.74 -2.23 -7.53
N THR A 68 -0.45 -1.28 -6.64
CA THR A 68 -1.40 -0.24 -6.27
C THR A 68 -1.36 0.99 -7.18
N VAL A 69 -0.21 1.30 -7.77
CA VAL A 69 0.00 2.49 -8.61
C VAL A 69 -0.90 2.52 -9.86
N PRO A 70 -1.05 1.46 -10.66
CA PRO A 70 -1.91 1.49 -11.85
C PRO A 70 -3.36 1.86 -11.53
N VAL A 71 -3.90 1.33 -10.43
CA VAL A 71 -5.26 1.67 -9.98
C VAL A 71 -5.35 3.12 -9.52
N THR A 72 -4.32 3.59 -8.83
CA THR A 72 -4.22 4.99 -8.40
C THR A 72 -4.24 5.94 -9.58
N PHE A 73 -3.49 5.64 -10.65
CA PHE A 73 -3.56 6.40 -11.90
C PHE A 73 -4.97 6.42 -12.49
N SER A 74 -5.63 5.28 -12.55
CA SER A 74 -6.99 5.18 -13.08
C SER A 74 -7.98 6.04 -12.29
N ILE A 75 -7.96 5.96 -10.97
CA ILE A 75 -8.89 6.70 -10.11
C ILE A 75 -8.59 8.20 -10.13
N THR A 76 -7.33 8.60 -10.04
CA THR A 76 -6.94 10.03 -10.05
C THR A 76 -7.23 10.70 -11.38
N ALA A 77 -7.07 9.98 -12.51
CA ALA A 77 -7.45 10.46 -13.83
C ALA A 77 -8.97 10.70 -13.94
N GLN A 78 -9.79 9.80 -13.40
CA GLN A 78 -11.25 9.97 -13.36
C GLN A 78 -11.66 11.17 -12.48
N LEU A 79 -10.99 11.38 -11.36
CA LEU A 79 -11.23 12.52 -10.46
C LEU A 79 -10.62 13.83 -10.97
N LYS A 80 -9.80 13.78 -12.02
CA LYS A 80 -9.03 14.93 -12.57
C LYS A 80 -8.19 15.63 -11.50
N VAL A 81 -7.56 14.86 -10.62
CA VAL A 81 -6.64 15.35 -9.59
C VAL A 81 -5.20 14.98 -9.93
N ASP A 82 -4.23 15.76 -9.42
CA ASP A 82 -2.82 15.43 -9.59
C ASP A 82 -2.49 14.11 -8.89
N VAL A 83 -1.87 13.20 -9.60
CA VAL A 83 -1.49 11.88 -9.11
C VAL A 83 -0.26 11.91 -8.19
N LYS A 84 0.61 12.92 -8.33
CA LYS A 84 1.89 12.99 -7.59
C LYS A 84 1.74 12.87 -6.08
N PRO A 85 0.81 13.59 -5.41
CA PRO A 85 0.60 13.42 -3.97
C PRO A 85 0.26 11.99 -3.57
N PHE A 86 -0.54 11.30 -4.38
CA PHE A 86 -0.94 9.90 -4.13
C PHE A 86 0.26 8.96 -4.24
N LEU A 87 1.09 9.12 -5.28
CA LEU A 87 2.29 8.31 -5.46
C LEU A 87 3.29 8.52 -4.32
N MET A 88 3.54 9.77 -3.93
CA MET A 88 4.41 10.08 -2.79
C MET A 88 3.89 9.45 -1.50
N ALA A 89 2.59 9.56 -1.24
CA ALA A 89 1.96 8.95 -0.07
C ALA A 89 2.11 7.42 -0.07
N GLN A 90 1.89 6.76 -1.21
CA GLN A 90 2.02 5.31 -1.34
C GLN A 90 3.47 4.83 -1.20
N ILE A 91 4.44 5.54 -1.77
CA ILE A 91 5.87 5.21 -1.61
C ILE A 91 6.28 5.30 -0.14
N MET A 92 5.91 6.38 0.54
CA MET A 92 6.21 6.52 1.98
C MET A 92 5.50 5.44 2.80
N ALA A 93 4.21 5.22 2.53
CA ALA A 93 3.40 4.23 3.23
C ALA A 93 3.91 2.80 3.05
N SER A 94 4.38 2.43 1.84
CA SER A 94 4.91 1.10 1.59
C SER A 94 6.20 0.84 2.37
N ASN A 95 7.11 1.80 2.42
CA ASN A 95 8.34 1.66 3.21
C ASN A 95 8.06 1.58 4.72
N ILE A 96 7.15 2.43 5.22
CA ILE A 96 6.75 2.41 6.64
C ILE A 96 6.07 1.09 6.99
N GLY A 97 5.15 0.62 6.17
CA GLY A 97 4.45 -0.65 6.36
C GLY A 97 5.40 -1.84 6.27
N GLY A 98 6.27 -1.86 5.27
CA GLY A 98 7.27 -2.92 5.08
C GLY A 98 8.24 -3.05 6.26
N THR A 99 8.62 -1.95 6.88
CA THR A 99 9.50 -1.96 8.07
C THR A 99 8.83 -2.62 9.29
N ALA A 100 7.51 -2.65 9.35
CA ALA A 100 6.75 -3.13 10.51
C ALA A 100 6.90 -4.64 10.78
N THR A 101 7.24 -5.45 9.78
CA THR A 101 7.29 -6.90 9.89
C THR A 101 8.57 -7.50 9.31
N LEU A 102 8.83 -8.76 9.64
CA LEU A 102 9.97 -9.50 9.10
C LEU A 102 9.91 -9.62 7.57
N VAL A 103 8.74 -9.83 7.00
CA VAL A 103 8.56 -10.17 5.58
C VAL A 103 8.26 -8.96 4.68
N GLY A 104 7.94 -7.81 5.26
CA GLY A 104 7.55 -6.62 4.51
C GLY A 104 8.69 -5.91 3.79
N ASP A 105 9.94 -6.20 4.14
CA ASP A 105 11.11 -5.62 3.48
C ASP A 105 12.28 -6.63 3.45
N PRO A 106 12.94 -6.87 2.30
CA PRO A 106 14.08 -7.78 2.19
C PRO A 106 15.19 -7.57 3.22
N PRO A 107 15.62 -6.35 3.58
CA PRO A 107 16.58 -6.14 4.66
C PRO A 107 16.16 -6.73 6.00
N ASN A 108 14.87 -6.69 6.34
CA ASN A 108 14.35 -7.26 7.59
C ASN A 108 14.52 -8.77 7.62
N ILE A 109 14.26 -9.44 6.48
CA ILE A 109 14.46 -10.89 6.34
C ILE A 109 15.94 -11.24 6.55
N MET A 110 16.84 -10.47 5.93
CA MET A 110 18.29 -10.69 6.06
C MET A 110 18.77 -10.50 7.50
N ILE A 111 18.31 -9.44 8.17
CA ILE A 111 18.65 -9.17 9.58
C ILE A 111 18.06 -10.25 10.48
N GLY A 112 16.79 -10.58 10.31
CA GLY A 112 16.11 -11.62 11.09
C GLY A 112 16.80 -12.98 10.98
N SER A 113 17.18 -13.38 9.77
CA SER A 113 17.91 -14.61 9.53
C SER A 113 19.31 -14.60 10.17
N ALA A 114 20.05 -13.49 10.04
CA ALA A 114 21.42 -13.38 10.57
C ALA A 114 21.49 -13.38 12.11
N VAL A 115 20.49 -12.84 12.78
CA VAL A 115 20.46 -12.66 14.24
C VAL A 115 19.51 -13.65 14.94
N GLY A 116 18.72 -14.40 14.18
CA GLY A 116 17.77 -15.39 14.71
C GLY A 116 16.51 -14.76 15.29
N LEU A 117 16.06 -13.60 14.77
CA LEU A 117 14.82 -12.94 15.19
C LEU A 117 13.61 -13.58 14.52
N SER A 118 12.55 -13.74 15.29
CA SER A 118 11.26 -14.26 14.81
C SER A 118 10.39 -13.16 14.20
N PHE A 119 9.35 -13.55 13.48
CA PHE A 119 8.32 -12.64 12.98
C PHE A 119 7.67 -11.81 14.09
N MET A 120 7.44 -12.43 15.27
CA MET A 120 6.84 -11.73 16.41
C MET A 120 7.77 -10.70 17.02
N ASP A 121 9.08 -10.91 16.98
CA ASP A 121 10.05 -9.92 17.48
C ASP A 121 9.95 -8.61 16.66
N PHE A 122 9.78 -8.71 15.34
CA PHE A 122 9.55 -7.55 14.49
C PHE A 122 8.23 -6.87 14.81
N ILE A 123 7.12 -7.61 14.92
CA ILE A 123 5.82 -7.02 15.23
C ILE A 123 5.85 -6.29 16.57
N VAL A 124 6.38 -6.90 17.61
CA VAL A 124 6.35 -6.30 18.96
C VAL A 124 7.23 -5.06 19.06
N ASN A 125 8.38 -5.05 18.38
CA ASN A 125 9.36 -3.97 18.51
C ASN A 125 9.24 -2.90 17.41
N LEU A 126 8.95 -3.28 16.15
CA LEU A 126 8.96 -2.33 15.04
C LEU A 126 7.56 -1.87 14.61
N ALA A 127 6.53 -2.71 14.70
CA ALA A 127 5.20 -2.29 14.28
C ALA A 127 4.65 -1.09 15.08
N PRO A 128 4.82 -0.99 16.42
CA PRO A 128 4.39 0.20 17.16
C PRO A 128 5.09 1.48 16.68
N VAL A 129 6.39 1.41 16.40
CA VAL A 129 7.17 2.55 15.90
C VAL A 129 6.70 2.94 14.49
N SER A 130 6.51 1.95 13.61
CA SER A 130 5.99 2.17 12.25
C SER A 130 4.60 2.80 12.26
N ILE A 131 3.72 2.40 13.17
CA ILE A 131 2.39 3.01 13.33
C ILE A 131 2.52 4.49 13.72
N VAL A 132 3.38 4.82 14.68
CA VAL A 132 3.60 6.22 15.08
C VAL A 132 4.14 7.04 13.91
N ILE A 133 5.13 6.53 13.19
CA ILE A 133 5.70 7.19 12.01
C ILE A 133 4.62 7.36 10.93
N PHE A 134 3.78 6.35 10.70
CA PHE A 134 2.68 6.43 9.73
C PHE A 134 1.67 7.53 10.10
N ILE A 135 1.27 7.61 11.36
CA ILE A 135 0.37 8.66 11.85
C ILE A 135 0.97 10.05 11.61
N VAL A 136 2.23 10.27 11.96
CA VAL A 136 2.93 11.54 11.73
C VAL A 136 2.98 11.84 10.22
N THR A 137 3.28 10.85 9.39
CA THR A 137 3.31 10.98 7.93
C THR A 137 1.94 11.41 7.39
N VAL A 138 0.86 10.81 7.86
CA VAL A 138 -0.52 11.18 7.50
C VAL A 138 -0.79 12.65 7.81
N PHE A 139 -0.43 13.14 8.99
CA PHE A 139 -0.59 14.56 9.35
C PHE A 139 0.23 15.49 8.45
N ILE A 140 1.45 15.11 8.11
CA ILE A 140 2.29 15.87 7.17
C ILE A 140 1.65 15.92 5.79
N LEU A 141 1.18 14.79 5.26
CA LEU A 141 0.51 14.72 3.97
C LEU A 141 -0.77 15.57 3.94
N GLU A 142 -1.55 15.54 5.01
CA GLU A 142 -2.75 16.38 5.14
C GLU A 142 -2.40 17.87 5.16
N ALA A 143 -1.37 18.26 5.89
CA ALA A 143 -0.90 19.64 5.94
C ALA A 143 -0.39 20.16 4.59
N LEU A 144 0.33 19.29 3.83
CA LEU A 144 0.91 19.63 2.54
C LEU A 144 -0.13 19.67 1.41
N TYR A 145 -1.03 18.70 1.36
CA TYR A 145 -1.89 18.46 0.20
C TYR A 145 -3.38 18.69 0.47
N GLY A 146 -3.81 18.83 1.72
CA GLY A 146 -5.22 18.96 2.08
C GLY A 146 -5.93 20.12 1.39
N LYS A 147 -5.21 21.22 1.10
CA LYS A 147 -5.74 22.41 0.41
C LYS A 147 -5.61 22.38 -1.11
N SER A 148 -4.85 21.43 -1.69
CA SER A 148 -4.58 21.39 -3.12
C SER A 148 -5.40 20.34 -3.87
N LEU A 149 -5.96 19.37 -3.16
CA LEU A 149 -6.70 18.26 -3.74
C LEU A 149 -8.20 18.55 -3.76
N HIS A 150 -8.68 19.06 -4.91
CA HIS A 150 -10.10 19.35 -5.13
C HIS A 150 -10.62 18.59 -6.34
N THR A 151 -11.87 18.15 -6.27
CA THR A 151 -12.61 17.51 -7.37
C THR A 151 -14.09 17.91 -7.27
N THR A 152 -14.85 17.62 -8.33
CA THR A 152 -16.28 17.92 -8.35
C THR A 152 -17.12 16.72 -7.92
N PRO A 153 -18.36 16.96 -7.40
CA PRO A 153 -19.26 15.87 -7.01
C PRO A 153 -19.61 14.93 -8.16
N GLU A 154 -19.65 15.43 -9.40
CA GLU A 154 -19.94 14.64 -10.61
C GLU A 154 -18.85 13.61 -10.88
N LEU A 155 -17.57 14.00 -10.73
CA LEU A 155 -16.42 13.13 -10.91
C LEU A 155 -16.35 12.08 -9.77
N GLN A 156 -16.67 12.47 -8.54
CA GLN A 156 -16.80 11.53 -7.43
C GLN A 156 -17.88 10.47 -7.72
N ALA A 157 -19.02 10.90 -8.24
CA ALA A 157 -20.10 10.00 -8.61
C ALA A 157 -19.71 8.99 -9.70
N GLN A 158 -18.82 9.37 -10.63
CA GLN A 158 -18.28 8.44 -11.63
C GLN A 158 -17.46 7.30 -10.99
N VAL A 159 -16.56 7.63 -10.05
CA VAL A 159 -15.78 6.64 -9.31
C VAL A 159 -16.68 5.73 -8.48
N MET A 160 -17.75 6.27 -7.90
CA MET A 160 -18.73 5.50 -7.13
C MET A 160 -19.49 4.47 -7.97
N LYS A 161 -19.58 4.65 -9.30
CA LYS A 161 -20.23 3.71 -10.23
C LYS A 161 -19.31 2.56 -10.66
N LEU A 162 -18.01 2.63 -10.36
CA LEU A 162 -17.10 1.52 -10.63
C LEU A 162 -17.57 0.27 -9.87
N ASN A 163 -17.49 -0.88 -10.50
CA ASN A 163 -17.83 -2.14 -9.83
C ASN A 163 -16.53 -2.84 -9.38
N PRO A 164 -16.22 -2.84 -8.08
CA PRO A 164 -15.00 -3.48 -7.58
C PRO A 164 -14.93 -4.97 -7.92
N ARG A 165 -16.07 -5.68 -7.87
CA ARG A 165 -16.13 -7.13 -8.13
C ARG A 165 -15.79 -7.52 -9.55
N LYS A 166 -15.95 -6.61 -10.54
CA LYS A 166 -15.55 -6.86 -11.92
C LYS A 166 -14.03 -6.87 -12.12
N GLN A 167 -13.27 -6.50 -11.10
CA GLN A 167 -11.80 -6.49 -11.15
C GLN A 167 -11.20 -7.83 -10.70
N ILE A 168 -12.00 -8.67 -10.04
CA ILE A 168 -11.57 -10.01 -9.62
C ILE A 168 -11.77 -10.93 -10.81
N THR A 169 -10.70 -11.58 -11.22
CA THR A 169 -10.69 -12.64 -12.23
C THR A 169 -10.69 -13.98 -11.50
N ASP A 170 -11.60 -14.88 -11.90
CA ASP A 170 -11.65 -16.26 -11.36
C ASP A 170 -10.43 -17.08 -11.83
#